data_9c7b503232df16acbd38e372011570a8
#
_entry.id   9c7b503232df16acbd38e372011570a8
#
_cell.length_a   1.000
_cell.length_b   1.000
_cell.length_c   1.000
_cell.angle_alpha   90.00
_cell.angle_beta   90.00
_cell.angle_gamma   90.00
#
_symmetry.space_group_name_H-M   'P 1'
#
loop_
_entity.id
_entity.type
_entity.pdbx_description
1 polymer ?
#
loop_
_entity_poly.entity_id
_entity_poly.type
_entity_poly.pdbx_seq_one_letter_code
_entity_poly.pdbx_strand_id
1 'polypeptide(L)'
;MTFFLYYLIPFIVVLGVLIFFHELGHFLLAKAFGVKVLKFSLGFGYKLVGKKWGETEYLISTVPLGGYVKLLGENEEDSEDLSPEEALRSFNHQHVLKRIAIVVAGPFFNLVLALFLFWGVYVISGNTVMTTEVGQVREDSPAHKAGIQKGDVIVAVQGTPTEDWAEIKNLIKDSAGRGVILTVQRQGRLLGVTVVPEE
;
A
#
# COMPACT_ATOMS: atom_id res chain seq x y z
N MET A 1 -16.56 -8.03 -22.71
CA MET A 1 -15.27 -7.45 -23.05
C MET A 1 -14.80 -6.44 -21.98
N THR A 2 -15.65 -5.55 -21.51
CA THR A 2 -15.36 -4.55 -20.45
C THR A 2 -14.83 -5.16 -19.14
N PHE A 3 -15.47 -6.24 -18.64
CA PHE A 3 -15.05 -6.92 -17.42
C PHE A 3 -13.59 -7.42 -17.48
N PHE A 4 -13.19 -8.05 -18.59
CA PHE A 4 -11.82 -8.55 -18.76
C PHE A 4 -10.79 -7.43 -18.74
N LEU A 5 -11.04 -6.35 -19.47
CA LEU A 5 -10.09 -5.23 -19.61
C LEU A 5 -9.94 -4.42 -18.31
N TYR A 6 -11.06 -4.12 -17.64
CA TYR A 6 -11.06 -3.20 -16.50
C TYR A 6 -10.88 -3.88 -15.13
N TYR A 7 -11.14 -5.18 -15.04
CA TYR A 7 -11.03 -5.89 -13.75
C TYR A 7 -10.02 -7.04 -13.78
N LEU A 8 -10.11 -7.95 -14.75
CA LEU A 8 -9.28 -9.16 -14.75
C LEU A 8 -7.81 -8.85 -15.10
N ILE A 9 -7.55 -8.05 -16.11
CA ILE A 9 -6.17 -7.70 -16.49
C ILE A 9 -5.45 -6.91 -15.38
N PRO A 10 -6.02 -5.82 -14.83
CA PRO A 10 -5.40 -5.13 -13.70
C PRO A 10 -5.18 -6.04 -12.49
N PHE A 11 -6.13 -6.91 -12.17
CA PHE A 11 -5.98 -7.89 -11.08
C PHE A 11 -4.78 -8.81 -11.30
N ILE A 12 -4.63 -9.39 -12.51
CA ILE A 12 -3.51 -10.28 -12.84
C ILE A 12 -2.18 -9.52 -12.76
N VAL A 13 -2.14 -8.27 -13.25
CA VAL A 13 -0.93 -7.44 -13.20
C VAL A 13 -0.53 -7.15 -11.75
N VAL A 14 -1.47 -6.70 -10.92
CA VAL A 14 -1.20 -6.39 -9.50
C VAL A 14 -0.76 -7.66 -8.76
N LEU A 15 -1.47 -8.77 -8.96
CA LEU A 15 -1.12 -10.04 -8.35
C LEU A 15 0.27 -10.52 -8.79
N GLY A 16 0.58 -10.41 -10.08
CA GLY A 16 1.89 -10.76 -10.63
C GLY A 16 3.03 -9.93 -10.03
N VAL A 17 2.82 -8.63 -9.85
CA VAL A 17 3.80 -7.75 -9.19
C VAL A 17 3.99 -8.15 -7.72
N LEU A 18 2.92 -8.39 -6.98
CA LEU A 18 3.00 -8.81 -5.58
C LEU A 18 3.75 -10.14 -5.43
N ILE A 19 3.45 -11.11 -6.29
CA ILE A 19 4.13 -12.40 -6.29
C ILE A 19 5.60 -12.24 -6.65
N PHE A 20 5.91 -11.44 -7.67
CA PHE A 20 7.29 -11.19 -8.07
C PHE A 20 8.12 -10.64 -6.89
N PHE A 21 7.64 -9.63 -6.20
CA PHE A 21 8.35 -9.05 -5.06
C PHE A 21 8.45 -10.02 -3.88
N HIS A 22 7.41 -10.83 -3.65
CA HIS A 22 7.43 -11.89 -2.65
C HIS A 22 8.55 -12.90 -2.92
N GLU A 23 8.57 -13.47 -4.13
CA GLU A 23 9.59 -14.44 -4.54
C GLU A 23 10.99 -13.82 -4.60
N LEU A 24 11.08 -12.55 -5.00
CA LEU A 24 12.33 -11.80 -5.00
C LEU A 24 12.93 -11.68 -3.60
N GLY A 25 12.11 -11.52 -2.57
CA GLY A 25 12.54 -11.51 -1.18
C GLY A 25 13.24 -12.80 -0.79
N HIS A 26 12.63 -13.95 -1.02
CA HIS A 26 13.23 -15.28 -0.77
C HIS A 26 14.52 -15.45 -1.56
N PHE A 27 14.50 -15.11 -2.84
CA PHE A 27 15.63 -15.22 -3.74
C PHE A 27 16.85 -14.41 -3.24
N LEU A 28 16.64 -13.13 -2.93
CA LEU A 28 17.74 -12.23 -2.54
C LEU A 28 18.35 -12.65 -1.20
N LEU A 29 17.54 -13.01 -0.21
CA LEU A 29 18.07 -13.48 1.06
C LEU A 29 18.77 -14.84 0.97
N ALA A 30 18.21 -15.76 0.18
CA ALA A 30 18.87 -17.04 -0.08
C ALA A 30 20.27 -16.83 -0.69
N LYS A 31 20.37 -15.98 -1.71
CA LYS A 31 21.66 -15.61 -2.33
C LYS A 31 22.60 -14.92 -1.35
N ALA A 32 22.11 -13.98 -0.54
CA ALA A 32 22.92 -13.26 0.46
C ALA A 32 23.50 -14.20 1.52
N PHE A 33 22.78 -15.25 1.89
CA PHE A 33 23.23 -16.26 2.85
C PHE A 33 24.05 -17.41 2.23
N GLY A 34 24.30 -17.36 0.92
CA GLY A 34 25.08 -18.35 0.20
C GLY A 34 24.32 -19.63 -0.15
N VAL A 35 22.99 -19.64 0.02
CA VAL A 35 22.15 -20.77 -0.40
C VAL A 35 22.06 -20.81 -1.92
N LYS A 36 22.25 -22.01 -2.49
CA LYS A 36 22.15 -22.21 -3.94
C LYS A 36 20.69 -22.18 -4.37
N VAL A 37 20.37 -21.22 -5.22
CA VAL A 37 19.04 -21.08 -5.84
C VAL A 37 19.06 -21.79 -7.19
N LEU A 38 18.26 -22.84 -7.32
CA LEU A 38 18.18 -23.64 -8.54
C LEU A 38 17.28 -23.00 -9.58
N LYS A 39 16.09 -22.53 -9.17
CA LYS A 39 15.10 -21.92 -10.06
C LYS A 39 14.45 -20.70 -9.41
N PHE A 40 14.18 -19.69 -10.24
CA PHE A 40 13.35 -18.56 -9.94
C PHE A 40 12.29 -18.46 -11.04
N SER A 41 11.02 -18.70 -10.68
CA SER A 41 9.93 -18.76 -11.65
C SER A 41 8.84 -17.76 -11.35
N LEU A 42 8.41 -17.05 -12.40
CA LEU A 42 7.15 -16.32 -12.42
C LEU A 42 6.09 -17.21 -13.06
N GLY A 43 5.07 -17.57 -12.28
CA GLY A 43 4.04 -18.51 -12.68
C GLY A 43 4.36 -19.96 -12.33
N PHE A 44 3.33 -20.79 -12.48
CA PHE A 44 3.38 -22.26 -12.34
C PHE A 44 3.15 -22.97 -13.67
N GLY A 45 3.43 -24.27 -13.70
CA GLY A 45 3.16 -25.14 -14.83
C GLY A 45 4.30 -25.21 -15.82
N TYR A 46 3.97 -25.32 -17.12
CA TYR A 46 4.98 -25.49 -18.15
C TYR A 46 5.81 -24.22 -18.40
N LYS A 47 7.12 -24.43 -18.59
CA LYS A 47 8.05 -23.37 -18.96
C LYS A 47 7.71 -22.81 -20.34
N LEU A 48 7.38 -21.52 -20.41
CA LEU A 48 7.22 -20.78 -21.67
C LEU A 48 8.57 -20.25 -22.16
N VAL A 49 9.26 -19.53 -21.28
CA VAL A 49 10.56 -18.95 -21.56
C VAL A 49 11.45 -19.14 -20.34
N GLY A 50 12.72 -19.36 -20.53
CA GLY A 50 13.67 -19.42 -19.41
C GLY A 50 15.10 -19.37 -19.90
N LYS A 51 15.94 -18.77 -19.06
CA LYS A 51 17.37 -18.64 -19.29
C LYS A 51 18.13 -18.98 -18.01
N LYS A 52 19.15 -19.83 -18.15
CA LYS A 52 20.08 -20.09 -17.04
C LYS A 52 21.13 -18.99 -17.02
N TRP A 53 21.27 -18.35 -15.85
CA TRP A 53 22.32 -17.38 -15.62
C TRP A 53 23.04 -17.75 -14.33
N GLY A 54 24.33 -18.07 -14.46
CA GLY A 54 25.10 -18.66 -13.39
C GLY A 54 24.53 -20.01 -12.97
N GLU A 55 24.22 -20.17 -11.69
CA GLU A 55 23.67 -21.41 -11.13
C GLU A 55 22.13 -21.46 -11.10
N THR A 56 21.47 -20.33 -11.38
CA THR A 56 20.00 -20.19 -11.28
C THR A 56 19.35 -20.20 -12.67
N GLU A 57 18.28 -20.95 -12.83
CA GLU A 57 17.42 -20.91 -14.00
C GLU A 57 16.24 -19.96 -13.73
N TYR A 58 16.14 -18.90 -14.52
CA TYR A 58 15.04 -17.93 -14.47
C TYR A 58 13.97 -18.33 -15.48
N LEU A 59 12.71 -18.42 -15.02
CA LEU A 59 11.61 -18.99 -15.78
C LEU A 59 10.40 -18.06 -15.79
N ILE A 60 9.67 -18.09 -16.90
CA ILE A 60 8.30 -17.61 -17.00
C ILE A 60 7.45 -18.82 -17.39
N SER A 61 6.42 -19.10 -16.60
CA SER A 61 5.57 -20.28 -16.74
C SER A 61 4.16 -19.92 -17.21
N THR A 62 3.37 -20.94 -17.61
CA THR A 62 2.08 -20.76 -18.29
C THR A 62 0.98 -20.14 -17.43
N VAL A 63 0.98 -20.37 -16.12
CA VAL A 63 -0.07 -19.91 -15.20
C VAL A 63 0.45 -18.72 -14.39
N PRO A 64 0.05 -17.47 -14.70
CA PRO A 64 0.60 -16.26 -14.07
C PRO A 64 0.00 -15.97 -12.66
N LEU A 65 -0.57 -16.97 -12.01
CA LEU A 65 -1.22 -16.85 -10.70
C LEU A 65 -0.32 -17.32 -9.55
N GLY A 66 0.99 -17.17 -9.69
CA GLY A 66 1.94 -17.60 -8.67
C GLY A 66 3.38 -17.39 -9.09
N GLY A 67 4.29 -17.94 -8.31
CA GLY A 67 5.72 -18.00 -8.57
C GLY A 67 6.36 -18.99 -7.60
N TYR A 68 7.63 -19.27 -7.78
CA TYR A 68 8.38 -20.04 -6.79
C TYR A 68 9.89 -19.81 -6.92
N VAL A 69 10.55 -19.94 -5.80
CA VAL A 69 12.02 -20.04 -5.71
C VAL A 69 12.35 -21.45 -5.27
N LYS A 70 13.04 -22.24 -6.10
CA LYS A 70 13.52 -23.57 -5.71
C LYS A 70 14.92 -23.44 -5.13
N LEU A 71 15.07 -23.77 -3.85
CA LEU A 71 16.34 -23.78 -3.13
C LEU A 71 16.93 -25.20 -3.15
N LEU A 72 18.25 -25.30 -3.16
CA LEU A 72 18.93 -26.60 -3.05
C LEU A 72 18.66 -27.19 -1.65
N GLY A 73 18.25 -28.45 -1.60
CA GLY A 73 17.98 -29.18 -0.37
C GLY A 73 16.77 -28.66 0.42
N GLU A 74 15.80 -28.06 -0.26
CA GLU A 74 14.52 -27.66 0.33
C GLU A 74 13.63 -28.90 0.56
N ASN A 75 13.64 -29.85 -0.38
CA ASN A 75 12.94 -31.13 -0.28
C ASN A 75 13.88 -32.24 0.16
N GLU A 76 13.37 -33.26 0.82
CA GLU A 76 14.16 -34.44 1.27
C GLU A 76 14.84 -35.15 0.10
N GLU A 77 14.14 -35.31 -1.03
CA GLU A 77 14.64 -35.93 -2.26
C GLU A 77 15.89 -35.21 -2.83
N ASP A 78 15.93 -33.86 -2.72
CA ASP A 78 17.06 -33.06 -3.19
C ASP A 78 18.25 -33.08 -2.18
N SER A 79 18.10 -33.73 -1.02
CA SER A 79 19.08 -33.73 0.08
C SER A 79 19.90 -35.01 0.20
N GLU A 80 19.47 -36.12 -0.42
CA GLU A 80 20.07 -37.45 -0.20
C GLU A 80 21.42 -37.64 -0.90
N ASP A 81 21.69 -36.95 -2.02
CA ASP A 81 22.90 -37.14 -2.84
C ASP A 81 23.78 -35.86 -2.96
N LEU A 82 23.73 -34.97 -1.97
CA LEU A 82 24.50 -33.74 -2.01
C LEU A 82 26.01 -33.98 -1.75
N SER A 83 26.85 -33.41 -2.60
CA SER A 83 28.28 -33.33 -2.30
C SER A 83 28.52 -32.49 -1.03
N PRO A 84 29.65 -32.65 -0.34
CA PRO A 84 29.98 -31.87 0.86
C PRO A 84 29.92 -30.34 0.61
N GLU A 85 30.31 -29.88 -0.57
CA GLU A 85 30.25 -28.46 -0.96
C GLU A 85 28.80 -28.00 -1.18
N GLU A 86 27.95 -28.83 -1.77
CA GLU A 86 26.55 -28.54 -1.97
C GLU A 86 25.76 -28.56 -0.66
N ALA A 87 26.11 -29.47 0.26
CA ALA A 87 25.50 -29.50 1.58
C ALA A 87 25.71 -28.18 2.33
N LEU A 88 26.90 -27.56 2.26
CA LEU A 88 27.15 -26.24 2.85
C LEU A 88 26.27 -25.12 2.27
N ARG A 89 25.80 -25.30 1.05
CA ARG A 89 24.95 -24.33 0.31
C ARG A 89 23.50 -24.76 0.23
N SER A 90 23.13 -25.85 0.90
CA SER A 90 21.76 -26.37 0.99
C SER A 90 20.95 -25.61 2.03
N PHE A 91 19.68 -25.35 1.75
CA PHE A 91 18.77 -24.65 2.65
C PHE A 91 18.60 -25.38 3.98
N ASN A 92 18.41 -26.70 3.96
CA ASN A 92 18.20 -27.50 5.18
C ASN A 92 19.42 -27.56 6.10
N HIS A 93 20.62 -27.38 5.55
CA HIS A 93 21.87 -27.34 6.33
C HIS A 93 22.23 -25.94 6.86
N GLN A 94 21.46 -24.91 6.49
CA GLN A 94 21.68 -23.58 7.05
C GLN A 94 21.19 -23.48 8.48
N HIS A 95 21.83 -22.58 9.23
CA HIS A 95 21.38 -22.25 10.59
C HIS A 95 19.90 -21.80 10.59
N VAL A 96 19.15 -22.21 11.60
CA VAL A 96 17.70 -21.98 11.71
C VAL A 96 17.30 -20.51 11.48
N LEU A 97 18.07 -19.57 12.06
CA LEU A 97 17.81 -18.15 11.89
C LEU A 97 17.92 -17.67 10.43
N LYS A 98 18.86 -18.20 9.66
CA LYS A 98 18.95 -17.89 8.23
C LYS A 98 17.75 -18.44 7.46
N ARG A 99 17.31 -19.66 7.80
CA ARG A 99 16.13 -20.28 7.20
C ARG A 99 14.86 -19.45 7.48
N ILE A 100 14.67 -19.05 8.74
CA ILE A 100 13.56 -18.18 9.14
C ILE A 100 13.63 -16.85 8.37
N ALA A 101 14.80 -16.21 8.29
CA ALA A 101 14.97 -14.95 7.58
C ALA A 101 14.63 -15.09 6.08
N ILE A 102 15.05 -16.19 5.42
CA ILE A 102 14.69 -16.46 4.03
C ILE A 102 13.17 -16.59 3.88
N VAL A 103 12.50 -17.35 4.76
CA VAL A 103 11.05 -17.56 4.70
C VAL A 103 10.28 -16.27 4.96
N VAL A 104 10.71 -15.46 5.91
CA VAL A 104 10.06 -14.17 6.24
C VAL A 104 10.32 -13.09 5.19
N ALA A 105 11.39 -13.25 4.39
CA ALA A 105 11.76 -12.26 3.37
C ALA A 105 10.66 -12.03 2.32
N GLY A 106 9.91 -13.05 1.94
CA GLY A 106 8.81 -12.90 0.98
C GLY A 106 7.75 -11.88 1.44
N PRO A 107 7.06 -12.13 2.56
CA PRO A 107 6.10 -11.17 3.12
C PRO A 107 6.72 -9.80 3.43
N PHE A 108 7.97 -9.78 3.90
CA PHE A 108 8.67 -8.52 4.20
C PHE A 108 8.89 -7.66 2.95
N PHE A 109 9.25 -8.25 1.81
CA PHE A 109 9.42 -7.53 0.55
C PHE A 109 8.09 -6.96 0.02
N ASN A 110 6.96 -7.66 0.25
CA ASN A 110 5.65 -7.10 -0.06
C ASN A 110 5.31 -5.88 0.82
N LEU A 111 5.69 -5.91 2.11
CA LEU A 111 5.55 -4.74 2.97
C LEU A 111 6.40 -3.55 2.49
N VAL A 112 7.66 -3.82 2.12
CA VAL A 112 8.56 -2.80 1.55
C VAL A 112 7.96 -2.22 0.26
N LEU A 113 7.44 -3.07 -0.64
CA LEU A 113 6.76 -2.62 -1.85
C LEU A 113 5.56 -1.72 -1.52
N ALA A 114 4.72 -2.10 -0.56
CA ALA A 114 3.58 -1.30 -0.14
C ALA A 114 4.02 0.09 0.36
N LEU A 115 5.07 0.16 1.19
CA LEU A 115 5.63 1.43 1.66
C LEU A 115 6.13 2.31 0.50
N PHE A 116 6.83 1.73 -0.48
CA PHE A 116 7.28 2.46 -1.67
C PHE A 116 6.12 2.97 -2.52
N LEU A 117 5.07 2.17 -2.69
CA LEU A 117 3.89 2.59 -3.44
C LEU A 117 3.15 3.73 -2.73
N PHE A 118 2.93 3.62 -1.42
CA PHE A 118 2.32 4.70 -0.63
C PHE A 118 3.16 5.97 -0.66
N TRP A 119 4.48 5.84 -0.48
CA TRP A 119 5.38 6.99 -0.59
C TRP A 119 5.30 7.64 -1.98
N GLY A 120 5.31 6.84 -3.05
CA GLY A 120 5.18 7.33 -4.42
C GLY A 120 3.86 8.08 -4.66
N VAL A 121 2.74 7.52 -4.20
CA VAL A 121 1.43 8.19 -4.27
C VAL A 121 1.47 9.53 -3.50
N TYR A 122 2.05 9.54 -2.30
CA TYR A 122 2.16 10.73 -1.48
C TYR A 122 2.98 11.84 -2.13
N VAL A 123 4.11 11.47 -2.76
CA VAL A 123 4.99 12.42 -3.46
C VAL A 123 4.32 12.99 -4.71
N ILE A 124 3.55 12.17 -5.45
CA ILE A 124 2.92 12.58 -6.71
C ILE A 124 1.62 13.33 -6.46
N SER A 125 0.77 12.83 -5.56
CA SER A 125 -0.58 13.37 -5.33
C SER A 125 -0.63 14.43 -4.24
N GLY A 126 0.40 14.54 -3.40
CA GLY A 126 0.41 15.39 -2.22
C GLY A 126 -0.57 14.91 -1.14
N ASN A 127 -0.72 15.71 -0.10
CA ASN A 127 -1.75 15.52 0.92
C ASN A 127 -3.10 15.98 0.38
N THR A 128 -4.09 15.09 0.41
CA THR A 128 -5.48 15.51 0.21
C THR A 128 -5.97 16.12 1.53
N VAL A 129 -5.87 17.43 1.66
CA VAL A 129 -6.54 18.15 2.75
C VAL A 129 -7.98 18.43 2.32
N MET A 130 -8.93 18.17 3.22
CA MET A 130 -10.31 18.60 2.99
C MET A 130 -10.34 20.12 3.08
N THR A 131 -10.64 20.76 1.95
CA THR A 131 -10.76 22.23 1.92
C THR A 131 -11.87 22.68 2.87
N THR A 132 -11.76 23.91 3.36
CA THR A 132 -12.78 24.54 4.20
C THR A 132 -13.96 25.07 3.40
N GLU A 133 -14.03 24.76 2.09
CA GLU A 133 -15.15 25.10 1.23
C GLU A 133 -16.36 24.21 1.52
N VAL A 134 -17.50 24.85 1.73
CA VAL A 134 -18.78 24.18 2.01
C VAL A 134 -19.34 23.60 0.71
N GLY A 135 -19.21 22.28 0.53
CA GLY A 135 -19.70 21.57 -0.66
C GLY A 135 -21.22 21.44 -0.69
N GLN A 136 -21.82 21.13 0.46
CA GLN A 136 -23.29 20.98 0.59
C GLN A 136 -23.73 21.32 2.01
N VAL A 137 -24.85 22.02 2.14
CA VAL A 137 -25.51 22.32 3.42
C VAL A 137 -26.78 21.48 3.50
N ARG A 138 -26.89 20.68 4.56
CA ARG A 138 -28.07 19.84 4.79
C ARG A 138 -29.21 20.71 5.27
N GLU A 139 -30.42 20.56 4.71
CA GLU A 139 -31.62 21.23 5.15
C GLU A 139 -31.87 20.97 6.66
N ASP A 140 -32.41 21.98 7.33
CA ASP A 140 -32.68 21.98 8.78
C ASP A 140 -31.45 21.80 9.70
N SER A 141 -30.25 21.74 9.15
CA SER A 141 -29.02 21.69 9.98
C SER A 141 -28.73 23.03 10.65
N PRO A 142 -27.94 23.04 11.73
CA PRO A 142 -27.48 24.29 12.37
C PRO A 142 -26.77 25.25 11.40
N ALA A 143 -26.02 24.72 10.46
CA ALA A 143 -25.34 25.49 9.42
C ALA A 143 -26.36 26.17 8.46
N HIS A 144 -27.43 25.44 8.06
CA HIS A 144 -28.50 25.98 7.24
C HIS A 144 -29.27 27.09 7.98
N LYS A 145 -29.66 26.85 9.23
CA LYS A 145 -30.33 27.83 10.09
C LYS A 145 -29.52 29.10 10.30
N ALA A 146 -28.19 28.95 10.35
CA ALA A 146 -27.26 30.07 10.48
C ALA A 146 -26.99 30.82 9.15
N GLY A 147 -27.49 30.32 8.01
CA GLY A 147 -27.36 30.97 6.71
C GLY A 147 -26.03 30.65 6.00
N ILE A 148 -25.34 29.58 6.35
CA ILE A 148 -24.20 29.08 5.59
C ILE A 148 -24.72 28.53 4.26
N GLN A 149 -23.97 28.79 3.18
CA GLN A 149 -24.36 28.42 1.82
C GLN A 149 -23.26 27.57 1.18
N LYS A 150 -23.65 26.77 0.19
CA LYS A 150 -22.71 26.08 -0.68
C LYS A 150 -21.76 27.08 -1.35
N GLY A 151 -20.45 26.76 -1.34
CA GLY A 151 -19.40 27.63 -1.88
C GLY A 151 -18.84 28.64 -0.88
N ASP A 152 -19.37 28.71 0.36
CA ASP A 152 -18.71 29.46 1.42
C ASP A 152 -17.38 28.78 1.79
N VAL A 153 -16.34 29.58 2.01
CA VAL A 153 -15.06 29.08 2.53
C VAL A 153 -14.91 29.52 3.98
N ILE A 154 -14.84 28.57 4.90
CA ILE A 154 -14.63 28.87 6.33
C ILE A 154 -13.16 29.19 6.53
N VAL A 155 -12.86 30.42 6.92
CA VAL A 155 -11.48 30.93 7.07
C VAL A 155 -11.04 31.06 8.52
N ALA A 156 -11.99 31.10 9.48
CA ALA A 156 -11.67 31.12 10.90
C ALA A 156 -12.86 30.62 11.74
N VAL A 157 -12.54 30.06 12.92
CA VAL A 157 -13.49 29.67 13.96
C VAL A 157 -13.15 30.46 15.22
N GLN A 158 -14.09 31.26 15.76
CA GLN A 158 -13.89 32.12 16.92
C GLN A 158 -12.62 33.01 16.83
N GLY A 159 -12.32 33.49 15.63
CA GLY A 159 -11.11 34.30 15.37
C GLY A 159 -9.82 33.51 15.15
N THR A 160 -9.82 32.19 15.37
CA THR A 160 -8.68 31.33 15.06
C THR A 160 -8.72 30.94 13.58
N PRO A 161 -7.71 31.31 12.77
CA PRO A 161 -7.63 30.91 11.37
C PRO A 161 -7.64 29.40 11.19
N THR A 162 -8.28 28.91 10.14
CA THR A 162 -8.38 27.50 9.80
C THR A 162 -8.08 27.26 8.31
N GLU A 163 -7.25 26.26 8.03
CA GLU A 163 -6.81 25.92 6.66
C GLU A 163 -7.42 24.61 6.17
N ASP A 164 -7.86 23.74 7.08
CA ASP A 164 -8.48 22.47 6.75
C ASP A 164 -9.74 22.17 7.60
N TRP A 165 -10.53 21.19 7.14
CA TRP A 165 -11.79 20.79 7.80
C TRP A 165 -11.55 20.10 9.15
N ALA A 166 -10.41 19.47 9.36
CA ALA A 166 -10.10 18.79 10.62
C ALA A 166 -9.87 19.81 11.76
N GLU A 167 -9.24 20.95 11.44
CA GLU A 167 -9.08 22.06 12.38
C GLU A 167 -10.43 22.64 12.82
N ILE A 168 -11.33 22.89 11.82
CA ILE A 168 -12.69 23.36 12.11
C ILE A 168 -13.39 22.39 13.04
N LYS A 169 -13.38 21.08 12.72
CA LYS A 169 -14.00 20.04 13.53
C LYS A 169 -13.44 20.03 14.97
N ASN A 170 -12.12 20.14 15.12
CA ASN A 170 -11.47 20.17 16.43
C ASN A 170 -11.87 21.39 17.28
N LEU A 171 -12.03 22.56 16.65
CA LEU A 171 -12.40 23.80 17.34
C LEU A 171 -13.87 23.84 17.74
N ILE A 172 -14.76 23.11 17.07
CA ILE A 172 -16.21 23.11 17.36
C ILE A 172 -16.68 21.92 18.19
N LYS A 173 -15.89 20.83 18.30
CA LYS A 173 -16.31 19.55 18.92
C LYS A 173 -16.85 19.68 20.34
N ASP A 174 -16.31 20.61 21.13
CA ASP A 174 -16.70 20.83 22.55
C ASP A 174 -17.70 21.99 22.69
N SER A 175 -18.32 22.43 21.59
CA SER A 175 -19.18 23.60 21.54
C SER A 175 -20.66 23.26 21.29
N ALA A 176 -21.06 22.00 21.50
CA ALA A 176 -22.47 21.60 21.37
C ALA A 176 -23.38 22.48 22.26
N GLY A 177 -24.45 23.00 21.69
CA GLY A 177 -25.39 23.90 22.36
C GLY A 177 -24.88 25.32 22.61
N ARG A 178 -23.65 25.68 22.24
CA ARG A 178 -23.08 27.02 22.35
C ARG A 178 -22.88 27.67 21.00
N GLY A 179 -23.13 28.99 20.92
CA GLY A 179 -22.90 29.75 19.72
C GLY A 179 -21.42 29.84 19.36
N VAL A 180 -21.03 29.36 18.19
CA VAL A 180 -19.67 29.45 17.62
C VAL A 180 -19.69 30.43 16.47
N ILE A 181 -18.80 31.42 16.48
CA ILE A 181 -18.67 32.39 15.38
C ILE A 181 -17.76 31.79 14.34
N LEU A 182 -18.29 31.54 13.13
CA LEU A 182 -17.52 31.17 11.96
C LEU A 182 -17.30 32.38 11.09
N THR A 183 -16.06 32.66 10.70
CA THR A 183 -15.77 33.65 9.67
C THR A 183 -15.76 32.93 8.35
N VAL A 184 -16.69 33.27 7.47
CA VAL A 184 -16.80 32.67 6.14
C VAL A 184 -16.48 33.71 5.05
N GLN A 185 -15.83 33.27 4.00
CA GLN A 185 -15.62 34.06 2.80
C GLN A 185 -16.67 33.67 1.76
N ARG A 186 -17.51 34.59 1.39
CA ARG A 186 -18.55 34.44 0.37
C ARG A 186 -18.36 35.50 -0.69
N GLN A 187 -18.12 35.10 -1.94
CA GLN A 187 -17.88 35.99 -3.08
C GLN A 187 -16.83 37.09 -2.79
N GLY A 188 -15.74 36.69 -2.12
CA GLY A 188 -14.63 37.58 -1.76
C GLY A 188 -14.87 38.48 -0.52
N ARG A 189 -16.03 38.41 0.12
CA ARG A 189 -16.35 39.18 1.35
C ARG A 189 -16.32 38.28 2.57
N LEU A 190 -15.77 38.79 3.67
CA LEU A 190 -15.77 38.11 4.97
C LEU A 190 -17.06 38.42 5.71
N LEU A 191 -17.72 37.37 6.17
CA LEU A 191 -18.97 37.41 6.93
C LEU A 191 -18.80 36.60 8.22
N GLY A 192 -19.22 37.17 9.36
CA GLY A 192 -19.32 36.45 10.62
C GLY A 192 -20.68 35.77 10.72
N VAL A 193 -20.70 34.45 10.88
CA VAL A 193 -21.92 33.66 11.00
C VAL A 193 -21.89 32.91 12.33
N THR A 194 -22.92 33.05 13.15
CA THR A 194 -23.01 32.33 14.43
C THR A 194 -23.78 31.03 14.23
N VAL A 195 -23.13 29.91 14.47
CA VAL A 195 -23.72 28.57 14.38
C VAL A 195 -23.77 27.96 15.77
N VAL A 196 -24.87 27.31 16.13
CA VAL A 196 -24.99 26.52 17.37
C VAL A 196 -24.90 25.04 16.98
N PRO A 197 -23.74 24.37 17.18
CA PRO A 197 -23.60 22.96 16.85
C PRO A 197 -24.57 22.11 17.70
N GLU A 198 -25.16 21.08 17.07
CA GLU A 198 -25.91 20.01 17.72
C GLU A 198 -24.94 18.84 18.00
N GLU A 199 -25.25 17.94 18.95
CA GLU A 199 -24.47 16.74 19.29
C GLU A 199 -24.42 15.75 18.10
#